data_3552f5baaf56d5e89e31aefa1ae7badc
#
_entry.id   3552f5baaf56d5e89e31aefa1ae7badc
#
_cell.length_a   1.000
_cell.length_b   1.000
_cell.length_c   1.000
_cell.angle_alpha   90.00
_cell.angle_beta   90.00
_cell.angle_gamma   90.00
#
_symmetry.space_group_name_H-M   'P 1'
#
loop_
_entity.id
_entity.type
_entity.pdbx_description
1 polymer ?
#
loop_
_entity_poly.entity_id
_entity_poly.type
_entity_poly.pdbx_seq_one_letter_code
_entity_poly.pdbx_strand_id
1 'polypeptide(L)'
;MSNLMNQPLVLSCGQTIKNRICKAAMTERIAKGNNLAHQGHANLYKKWAEGNIGISLTGNVQVDRRHVEGPANVVIEEGNYKQQLETLKAWSSAGTNHDTQLWMQISHAGRQTPGEVNSSPLAPSNVRLKIPGKKYGIPKPMTEEDILDLIERFVFTAKIARETGFTGIQLHSAHGYLLSEFLSPDINTRNDAWGGSIENRARVHLEIIKRCRAEVGSDFPISMKLNSADFQKGGFTADESIQVAKMVESAGLDLIEISGGTYEQPRLIGVDNISINPKRSEVRKESTIAREAYFLEYAKNIREAVSLPLMVTGGFRSKQGIENALDSHVCQIVGVGRPLCADPFCIKKMIDGEIQTLPSYEKTLSLGPWILSPSSPVIIIQAINAFGAMAWFYQQIKQMAKGNMPNLKQKLFNAFRADSKADKLAIKDYLEN
;
A
#
# COMPACT_ATOMS: atom_id res chain seq x y z
N MET A 1 -24.25 -17.91 12.86
CA MET A 1 -22.87 -17.47 12.55
C MET A 1 -22.75 -16.01 12.91
N SER A 2 -21.69 -15.63 13.60
CA SER A 2 -21.42 -14.24 13.90
C SER A 2 -21.30 -13.48 12.58
N ASN A 3 -21.81 -12.25 12.49
CA ASN A 3 -21.67 -11.38 11.31
C ASN A 3 -20.71 -10.25 11.70
N LEU A 4 -19.49 -10.63 12.11
CA LEU A 4 -18.48 -9.71 12.61
C LEU A 4 -18.01 -8.74 11.52
N MET A 5 -17.90 -9.22 10.28
CA MET A 5 -17.47 -8.36 9.17
C MET A 5 -18.39 -7.16 8.95
N ASN A 6 -19.67 -7.23 9.32
CA ASN A 6 -20.65 -6.14 9.18
C ASN A 6 -20.86 -5.34 10.48
N GLN A 7 -20.05 -5.56 11.51
CA GLN A 7 -20.16 -4.80 12.76
C GLN A 7 -19.29 -3.53 12.72
N PRO A 8 -19.75 -2.41 13.31
CA PRO A 8 -18.96 -1.21 13.38
C PRO A 8 -17.74 -1.38 14.30
N LEU A 9 -16.76 -0.49 14.12
CA LEU A 9 -15.60 -0.32 14.98
C LEU A 9 -15.43 1.15 15.31
N VAL A 10 -15.33 1.45 16.61
CA VAL A 10 -14.97 2.80 17.08
C VAL A 10 -13.46 2.83 17.33
N LEU A 11 -12.77 3.80 16.74
CA LEU A 11 -11.35 4.06 16.96
C LEU A 11 -11.12 4.93 18.20
N SER A 12 -9.88 4.96 18.70
CA SER A 12 -9.48 5.77 19.86
C SER A 12 -9.74 7.27 19.66
N CYS A 13 -9.62 7.77 18.42
CA CYS A 13 -9.96 9.15 18.04
C CYS A 13 -11.46 9.44 17.96
N GLY A 14 -12.33 8.50 18.31
CA GLY A 14 -13.80 8.65 18.31
C GLY A 14 -14.48 8.40 16.97
N GLN A 15 -13.73 8.23 15.88
CA GLN A 15 -14.31 7.95 14.57
C GLN A 15 -14.86 6.52 14.49
N THR A 16 -16.01 6.38 13.81
CA THR A 16 -16.65 5.08 13.61
C THR A 16 -16.45 4.58 12.20
N ILE A 17 -16.00 3.33 12.08
CA ILE A 17 -15.93 2.59 10.83
C ILE A 17 -17.18 1.70 10.77
N LYS A 18 -18.00 1.81 9.74
CA LYS A 18 -19.31 1.14 9.64
C LYS A 18 -19.26 -0.40 9.61
N ASN A 19 -18.16 -0.99 9.13
CA ASN A 19 -17.93 -2.44 9.10
C ASN A 19 -16.43 -2.76 9.12
N ARG A 20 -16.07 -4.03 9.26
CA ARG A 20 -14.69 -4.51 9.47
C ARG A 20 -13.90 -4.78 8.20
N ILE A 21 -14.34 -4.26 7.04
CA ILE A 21 -13.67 -4.51 5.76
C ILE A 21 -13.01 -3.23 5.24
N CYS A 22 -11.73 -3.35 4.90
CA CYS A 22 -10.96 -2.30 4.26
C CYS A 22 -10.66 -2.65 2.80
N LYS A 23 -10.92 -1.72 1.88
CA LYS A 23 -10.26 -1.74 0.57
C LYS A 23 -8.79 -1.35 0.78
N ALA A 24 -7.91 -2.33 0.68
CA ALA A 24 -6.47 -2.13 0.87
C ALA A 24 -5.90 -1.11 -0.13
N ALA A 25 -4.82 -0.45 0.26
CA ALA A 25 -4.12 0.46 -0.63
C ALA A 25 -3.64 -0.26 -1.90
N MET A 26 -3.97 0.29 -3.04
CA MET A 26 -3.55 -0.16 -4.37
C MET A 26 -3.23 1.07 -5.19
N THR A 27 -2.01 1.17 -5.68
CA THR A 27 -1.59 2.25 -6.58
C THR A 27 -2.51 2.31 -7.80
N GLU A 28 -3.10 3.47 -8.09
CA GLU A 28 -4.05 3.66 -9.20
C GLU A 28 -3.32 3.87 -10.53
N ARG A 29 -2.18 4.57 -10.52
CA ARG A 29 -1.38 4.93 -11.68
C ARG A 29 -2.21 5.66 -12.76
N ILE A 30 -2.98 6.64 -12.33
CA ILE A 30 -3.89 7.41 -13.19
C ILE A 30 -3.73 8.93 -13.06
N ALA A 31 -2.83 9.45 -12.23
CA ALA A 31 -2.55 10.88 -12.16
C ALA A 31 -2.13 11.42 -13.53
N LYS A 32 -2.44 12.69 -13.81
CA LYS A 32 -2.19 13.36 -15.10
C LYS A 32 -1.48 14.69 -14.90
N GLY A 33 -0.79 15.10 -15.96
CA GLY A 33 -0.02 16.33 -15.96
C GLY A 33 0.84 16.38 -14.71
N ASN A 34 1.32 17.38 -14.25
CA ASN A 34 2.17 17.59 -13.05
C ASN A 34 1.82 16.74 -11.77
N ASN A 35 1.55 15.44 -11.95
CA ASN A 35 1.14 14.49 -10.90
C ASN A 35 -0.16 14.84 -10.16
N LEU A 36 -1.11 15.46 -10.88
CA LEU A 36 -2.36 15.94 -10.30
C LEU A 36 -3.45 14.86 -10.27
N ALA A 37 -4.23 14.85 -9.20
CA ALA A 37 -5.49 14.13 -9.14
C ALA A 37 -6.48 14.68 -10.19
N HIS A 38 -7.39 13.84 -10.67
CA HIS A 38 -8.42 14.26 -11.63
C HIS A 38 -9.74 13.48 -11.41
N GLN A 39 -10.79 13.79 -12.15
CA GLN A 39 -12.14 13.22 -12.02
C GLN A 39 -12.13 11.66 -12.01
N GLY A 40 -11.15 11.02 -12.62
CA GLY A 40 -11.01 9.56 -12.60
C GLY A 40 -10.84 8.97 -11.20
N HIS A 41 -10.19 9.69 -10.28
CA HIS A 41 -10.08 9.25 -8.88
C HIS A 41 -11.46 9.26 -8.21
N ALA A 42 -12.24 10.32 -8.38
CA ALA A 42 -13.61 10.40 -7.85
C ALA A 42 -14.50 9.27 -8.40
N ASN A 43 -14.46 9.02 -9.71
CA ASN A 43 -15.24 7.94 -10.35
C ASN A 43 -14.88 6.56 -9.78
N LEU A 44 -13.61 6.31 -9.60
CA LEU A 44 -13.06 5.03 -9.09
C LEU A 44 -13.50 4.80 -7.63
N TYR A 45 -13.28 5.78 -6.77
CA TYR A 45 -13.55 5.65 -5.33
C TYR A 45 -15.05 5.65 -5.01
N LYS A 46 -15.87 6.33 -5.82
CA LYS A 46 -17.32 6.23 -5.76
C LYS A 46 -17.80 4.77 -5.89
N LYS A 47 -17.26 4.03 -6.88
CA LYS A 47 -17.64 2.61 -7.09
C LYS A 47 -17.29 1.74 -5.89
N TRP A 48 -16.13 1.94 -5.28
CA TRP A 48 -15.75 1.18 -4.09
C TRP A 48 -16.59 1.55 -2.87
N ALA A 49 -16.94 2.84 -2.69
CA ALA A 49 -17.83 3.27 -1.62
C ALA A 49 -19.23 2.64 -1.74
N GLU A 50 -19.78 2.56 -2.97
CA GLU A 50 -21.04 1.86 -3.28
C GLU A 50 -20.95 0.36 -3.00
N GLY A 51 -19.75 -0.21 -2.94
CA GLY A 51 -19.46 -1.62 -2.62
C GLY A 51 -19.51 -1.97 -1.12
N ASN A 52 -20.02 -1.11 -0.26
CA ASN A 52 -20.16 -1.28 1.20
C ASN A 52 -18.82 -1.53 1.91
N ILE A 53 -17.82 -0.73 1.60
CA ILE A 53 -16.49 -0.75 2.23
C ILE A 53 -16.50 0.11 3.50
N GLY A 54 -15.94 -0.40 4.60
CA GLY A 54 -15.80 0.34 5.86
C GLY A 54 -14.70 1.40 5.77
N ILE A 55 -13.48 1.00 5.35
CA ILE A 55 -12.37 1.90 5.05
C ILE A 55 -11.94 1.70 3.60
N SER A 56 -11.75 2.78 2.87
CA SER A 56 -11.10 2.78 1.56
C SER A 56 -9.75 3.51 1.65
N LEU A 57 -8.63 2.79 1.48
CA LEU A 57 -7.31 3.42 1.41
C LEU A 57 -7.03 3.86 -0.03
N THR A 58 -6.46 5.04 -0.21
CA THR A 58 -5.95 5.43 -1.53
C THR A 58 -4.75 4.57 -1.94
N GLY A 59 -4.32 4.65 -3.18
CA GLY A 59 -2.95 4.29 -3.55
C GLY A 59 -1.98 5.32 -2.96
N ASN A 60 -0.68 5.08 -3.16
CA ASN A 60 0.37 5.93 -2.58
C ASN A 60 0.27 7.36 -3.13
N VAL A 61 -0.19 8.29 -2.33
CA VAL A 61 -0.04 9.72 -2.60
C VAL A 61 1.37 10.11 -2.16
N GLN A 62 2.18 10.61 -3.09
CA GLN A 62 3.57 10.95 -2.81
C GLN A 62 3.69 12.36 -2.27
N VAL A 63 4.64 12.57 -1.34
CA VAL A 63 4.89 13.87 -0.69
C VAL A 63 5.93 14.71 -1.42
N ASP A 64 6.60 14.12 -2.40
CA ASP A 64 7.70 14.74 -3.16
C ASP A 64 7.69 14.22 -4.59
N ARG A 65 7.52 15.14 -5.56
CA ARG A 65 7.51 14.80 -6.98
C ARG A 65 8.82 14.17 -7.46
N ARG A 66 9.94 14.54 -6.85
CA ARG A 66 11.27 13.99 -7.18
C ARG A 66 11.42 12.51 -6.81
N HIS A 67 10.50 11.96 -6.01
CA HIS A 67 10.61 10.62 -5.41
C HIS A 67 9.30 9.84 -5.50
N VAL A 68 8.75 9.72 -6.70
CA VAL A 68 7.52 8.94 -6.95
C VAL A 68 7.85 7.46 -7.18
N GLU A 69 6.93 6.56 -6.78
CA GLU A 69 7.02 5.12 -7.08
C GLU A 69 6.79 4.84 -8.58
N GLY A 70 6.00 5.69 -9.20
CA GLY A 70 5.76 5.69 -10.64
C GLY A 70 5.28 7.06 -11.12
N PRO A 71 5.56 7.42 -12.39
CA PRO A 71 5.31 8.76 -12.90
C PRO A 71 3.83 9.19 -12.87
N ALA A 72 2.90 8.23 -12.78
CA ALA A 72 1.47 8.49 -12.68
C ALA A 72 0.91 8.39 -11.25
N ASN A 73 1.72 8.53 -10.20
CA ASN A 73 1.25 8.75 -8.84
C ASN A 73 0.71 10.18 -8.66
N VAL A 74 -0.26 10.34 -7.77
CA VAL A 74 -0.65 11.68 -7.26
C VAL A 74 0.46 12.18 -6.34
N VAL A 75 0.81 13.45 -6.46
CA VAL A 75 1.73 14.14 -5.56
C VAL A 75 1.01 15.32 -4.93
N ILE A 76 1.19 15.49 -3.62
CA ILE A 76 0.72 16.66 -2.88
C ILE A 76 1.93 17.35 -2.24
N GLU A 77 2.30 18.49 -2.77
CA GLU A 77 3.39 19.34 -2.28
C GLU A 77 3.04 20.81 -2.47
N GLU A 78 3.76 21.73 -1.81
CA GLU A 78 3.47 23.16 -1.86
C GLU A 78 3.40 23.73 -3.27
N GLY A 79 4.21 23.18 -4.19
CA GLY A 79 4.30 23.64 -5.58
C GLY A 79 3.06 23.30 -6.43
N ASN A 80 2.24 22.31 -6.05
CA ASN A 80 1.18 21.82 -6.92
C ASN A 80 -0.22 21.72 -6.27
N TYR A 81 -0.33 21.71 -4.95
CA TYR A 81 -1.60 21.39 -4.27
C TYR A 81 -2.78 22.29 -4.65
N LYS A 82 -2.53 23.58 -4.85
CA LYS A 82 -3.58 24.55 -5.21
C LYS A 82 -4.28 24.21 -6.52
N GLN A 83 -3.56 23.59 -7.46
CA GLN A 83 -4.08 23.20 -8.78
C GLN A 83 -5.05 22.02 -8.70
N GLN A 84 -5.07 21.27 -7.60
CA GLN A 84 -5.88 20.06 -7.45
C GLN A 84 -6.85 20.08 -6.26
N LEU A 85 -6.99 21.19 -5.54
CA LEU A 85 -7.90 21.27 -4.38
C LEU A 85 -9.32 20.83 -4.71
N GLU A 86 -9.90 21.30 -5.80
CA GLU A 86 -11.26 20.95 -6.20
C GLU A 86 -11.38 19.49 -6.62
N THR A 87 -10.38 18.93 -7.27
CA THR A 87 -10.37 17.51 -7.63
C THR A 87 -10.14 16.61 -6.42
N LEU A 88 -9.35 17.03 -5.45
CA LEU A 88 -9.18 16.32 -4.17
C LEU A 88 -10.51 16.32 -3.37
N LYS A 89 -11.21 17.45 -3.29
CA LYS A 89 -12.56 17.53 -2.68
C LYS A 89 -13.57 16.65 -3.40
N ALA A 90 -13.56 16.65 -4.74
CA ALA A 90 -14.44 15.77 -5.51
C ALA A 90 -14.12 14.29 -5.28
N TRP A 91 -12.83 13.94 -5.15
CA TRP A 91 -12.38 12.59 -4.85
C TRP A 91 -12.82 12.16 -3.45
N SER A 92 -12.57 12.99 -2.42
CA SER A 92 -12.95 12.67 -1.05
C SER A 92 -14.47 12.55 -0.90
N SER A 93 -15.23 13.52 -1.43
CA SER A 93 -16.69 13.47 -1.42
C SER A 93 -17.26 12.22 -2.08
N ALA A 94 -16.71 11.82 -3.24
CA ALA A 94 -17.15 10.60 -3.91
C ALA A 94 -16.78 9.31 -3.16
N GLY A 95 -15.61 9.29 -2.54
CA GLY A 95 -15.07 8.11 -1.84
C GLY A 95 -15.62 7.94 -0.42
N THR A 96 -16.24 8.97 0.16
CA THR A 96 -16.90 8.91 1.48
C THR A 96 -18.40 8.62 1.41
N ASN A 97 -18.95 8.45 0.20
CA ASN A 97 -20.35 8.06 0.05
C ASN A 97 -20.67 6.79 0.85
N HIS A 98 -21.92 6.66 1.28
CA HIS A 98 -22.43 5.52 2.05
C HIS A 98 -21.65 5.29 3.36
N ASP A 99 -21.25 6.35 4.06
CA ASP A 99 -20.51 6.29 5.34
C ASP A 99 -19.18 5.50 5.25
N THR A 100 -18.55 5.48 4.08
CA THR A 100 -17.23 4.91 3.89
C THR A 100 -16.17 5.88 4.42
N GLN A 101 -15.24 5.40 5.25
CA GLN A 101 -14.06 6.15 5.62
C GLN A 101 -13.07 6.13 4.44
N LEU A 102 -12.67 7.29 3.93
CA LEU A 102 -11.64 7.40 2.89
C LEU A 102 -10.36 7.97 3.47
N TRP A 103 -9.32 7.13 3.59
CA TRP A 103 -8.03 7.54 4.14
C TRP A 103 -6.99 7.66 3.05
N MET A 104 -6.24 8.75 3.06
CA MET A 104 -5.14 8.98 2.12
C MET A 104 -3.90 8.22 2.59
N GLN A 105 -3.40 7.27 1.79
CA GLN A 105 -2.11 6.66 2.05
C GLN A 105 -0.99 7.59 1.57
N ILE A 106 -0.19 8.10 2.49
CA ILE A 106 0.90 9.05 2.25
C ILE A 106 2.22 8.29 2.18
N SER A 107 3.03 8.56 1.17
CA SER A 107 4.24 7.79 0.87
C SER A 107 5.37 8.65 0.28
N HIS A 108 6.57 8.10 0.31
CA HIS A 108 7.75 8.57 -0.40
C HIS A 108 8.55 7.37 -0.89
N ALA A 109 8.88 7.32 -2.17
CA ALA A 109 9.43 6.12 -2.77
C ALA A 109 10.85 5.76 -2.34
N GLY A 110 11.61 6.70 -1.80
CA GLY A 110 12.99 6.44 -1.37
C GLY A 110 13.86 5.92 -2.50
N ARG A 111 14.70 4.94 -2.21
CA ARG A 111 15.56 4.26 -3.20
C ARG A 111 14.78 3.45 -4.25
N GLN A 112 13.46 3.26 -4.06
CA GLN A 112 12.59 2.62 -5.03
C GLN A 112 12.08 3.58 -6.11
N THR A 113 12.51 4.83 -6.10
CA THR A 113 12.26 5.77 -7.20
C THR A 113 12.91 5.26 -8.49
N PRO A 114 12.17 5.14 -9.61
CA PRO A 114 12.73 4.75 -10.90
C PRO A 114 13.85 5.68 -11.33
N GLY A 115 14.93 5.13 -11.88
CA GLY A 115 16.09 5.92 -12.31
C GLY A 115 15.80 6.91 -13.43
N GLU A 116 14.72 6.70 -14.18
CA GLU A 116 14.20 7.63 -15.19
C GLU A 116 13.54 8.87 -14.55
N VAL A 117 13.01 8.73 -13.35
CA VAL A 117 12.44 9.82 -12.54
C VAL A 117 13.55 10.56 -11.80
N ASN A 118 14.42 9.81 -11.12
CA ASN A 118 15.54 10.37 -10.35
C ASN A 118 16.72 9.40 -10.33
N SER A 119 17.85 9.83 -10.93
CA SER A 119 19.07 9.02 -10.97
C SER A 119 19.80 8.96 -9.63
N SER A 120 19.47 9.87 -8.68
CA SER A 120 20.09 9.96 -7.35
C SER A 120 19.03 10.24 -6.27
N PRO A 121 18.10 9.28 -6.01
CA PRO A 121 17.02 9.48 -5.04
C PRO A 121 17.56 9.57 -3.61
N LEU A 122 16.84 10.30 -2.76
CA LEU A 122 17.13 10.37 -1.33
C LEU A 122 16.75 9.05 -0.64
N ALA A 123 17.60 8.60 0.27
CA ALA A 123 17.40 7.41 1.11
C ALA A 123 18.14 7.60 2.45
N PRO A 124 17.90 6.77 3.48
CA PRO A 124 18.64 6.87 4.73
C PRO A 124 20.16 6.72 4.55
N SER A 125 20.58 5.86 3.61
CA SER A 125 21.98 5.57 3.31
C SER A 125 22.18 5.23 1.83
N ASN A 126 23.44 5.18 1.38
CA ASN A 126 23.80 4.85 0.01
C ASN A 126 23.76 3.33 -0.26
N VAL A 127 22.61 2.71 -0.04
CA VAL A 127 22.38 1.27 -0.30
C VAL A 127 21.49 1.11 -1.52
N ARG A 128 22.10 0.83 -2.67
CA ARG A 128 21.40 0.73 -3.96
C ARG A 128 20.48 -0.48 -4.02
N LEU A 129 19.26 -0.26 -4.52
CA LEU A 129 18.32 -1.32 -4.86
C LEU A 129 18.74 -2.02 -6.17
N LYS A 130 18.85 -3.35 -6.16
CA LYS A 130 19.23 -4.15 -7.32
C LYS A 130 18.13 -5.17 -7.63
N ILE A 131 17.25 -4.81 -8.57
CA ILE A 131 16.22 -5.73 -9.08
C ILE A 131 16.52 -6.00 -10.56
N PRO A 132 16.64 -7.27 -11.00
CA PRO A 132 16.85 -7.60 -12.40
C PRO A 132 15.78 -6.98 -13.30
N GLY A 133 16.21 -6.39 -14.41
CA GLY A 133 15.32 -5.78 -15.41
C GLY A 133 14.76 -4.40 -15.03
N LYS A 134 15.06 -3.86 -13.85
CA LYS A 134 14.71 -2.48 -13.45
C LYS A 134 15.97 -1.65 -13.16
N LYS A 135 15.93 -0.39 -13.61
CA LYS A 135 16.98 0.59 -13.32
C LYS A 135 16.53 1.52 -12.22
N TYR A 136 17.15 1.40 -11.05
CA TYR A 136 16.99 2.35 -9.96
C TYR A 136 18.22 3.23 -9.86
N GLY A 137 18.04 4.47 -9.39
CA GLY A 137 19.12 5.41 -9.16
C GLY A 137 20.12 4.93 -8.09
N ILE A 138 21.24 5.63 -7.94
CA ILE A 138 22.18 5.44 -6.83
C ILE A 138 21.71 6.35 -5.70
N PRO A 139 21.26 5.82 -4.55
CA PRO A 139 20.72 6.64 -3.48
C PRO A 139 21.75 7.63 -2.93
N LYS A 140 21.32 8.87 -2.66
CA LYS A 140 22.05 9.87 -1.90
C LYS A 140 21.60 9.79 -0.44
N PRO A 141 22.50 9.61 0.53
CA PRO A 141 22.16 9.67 1.94
C PRO A 141 21.53 11.02 2.31
N MET A 142 20.41 10.99 3.01
CA MET A 142 19.74 12.19 3.52
C MET A 142 20.60 12.88 4.58
N THR A 143 20.69 14.20 4.51
CA THR A 143 21.16 15.03 5.62
C THR A 143 20.08 15.12 6.70
N GLU A 144 20.38 15.69 7.85
CA GLU A 144 19.37 15.97 8.88
C GLU A 144 18.31 16.96 8.37
N GLU A 145 18.72 17.96 7.60
CA GLU A 145 17.82 18.91 6.95
C GLU A 145 16.86 18.23 5.96
N ASP A 146 17.36 17.28 5.15
CA ASP A 146 16.54 16.48 4.25
C ASP A 146 15.48 15.64 5.03
N ILE A 147 15.85 15.13 6.22
CA ILE A 147 14.94 14.36 7.08
C ILE A 147 13.87 15.26 7.69
N LEU A 148 14.25 16.44 8.15
CA LEU A 148 13.32 17.43 8.70
C LEU A 148 12.35 17.94 7.60
N ASP A 149 12.84 18.24 6.40
CA ASP A 149 11.99 18.58 5.24
C ASP A 149 11.03 17.45 4.89
N LEU A 150 11.51 16.20 4.91
CA LEU A 150 10.64 15.03 4.71
C LEU A 150 9.48 15.00 5.72
N ILE A 151 9.78 15.21 7.00
CA ILE A 151 8.75 15.20 8.06
C ILE A 151 7.69 16.28 7.76
N GLU A 152 8.12 17.51 7.46
CA GLU A 152 7.21 18.62 7.14
C GLU A 152 6.35 18.32 5.88
N ARG A 153 6.90 17.65 4.86
CA ARG A 153 6.13 17.22 3.68
C ARG A 153 5.02 16.24 4.03
N PHE A 154 5.26 15.29 4.94
CA PHE A 154 4.21 14.39 5.44
C PHE A 154 3.13 15.15 6.19
N VAL A 155 3.51 16.09 7.06
CA VAL A 155 2.58 16.95 7.81
C VAL A 155 1.75 17.80 6.87
N PHE A 156 2.38 18.44 5.89
CA PHE A 156 1.69 19.23 4.87
C PHE A 156 0.66 18.41 4.09
N THR A 157 1.05 17.20 3.64
CA THR A 157 0.13 16.33 2.91
C THR A 157 -1.04 15.87 3.79
N ALA A 158 -0.80 15.58 5.08
CA ALA A 158 -1.85 15.24 6.05
C ALA A 158 -2.84 16.40 6.26
N LYS A 159 -2.33 17.64 6.35
CA LYS A 159 -3.15 18.87 6.39
C LYS A 159 -4.08 18.97 5.18
N ILE A 160 -3.51 18.86 3.98
CA ILE A 160 -4.29 18.95 2.74
C ILE A 160 -5.33 17.82 2.64
N ALA A 161 -4.99 16.61 3.10
CA ALA A 161 -5.96 15.51 3.16
C ALA A 161 -7.17 15.90 4.03
N ARG A 162 -6.94 16.42 5.24
CA ARG A 162 -8.03 16.87 6.12
C ARG A 162 -8.83 18.03 5.50
N GLU A 163 -8.16 19.06 4.99
CA GLU A 163 -8.80 20.25 4.40
C GLU A 163 -9.64 19.93 3.15
N THR A 164 -9.30 18.87 2.44
CA THR A 164 -10.03 18.44 1.24
C THR A 164 -11.04 17.34 1.50
N GLY A 165 -11.30 16.98 2.77
CA GLY A 165 -12.40 16.10 3.17
C GLY A 165 -12.09 14.61 3.18
N PHE A 166 -10.82 14.20 3.09
CA PHE A 166 -10.44 12.85 3.46
C PHE A 166 -10.68 12.66 4.95
N THR A 167 -11.08 11.45 5.35
CA THR A 167 -11.52 11.17 6.73
C THR A 167 -10.42 10.53 7.58
N GLY A 168 -9.20 10.45 7.10
CA GLY A 168 -8.02 9.94 7.79
C GLY A 168 -6.83 9.81 6.87
N ILE A 169 -5.70 9.41 7.42
CA ILE A 169 -4.47 9.13 6.67
C ILE A 169 -3.86 7.79 7.07
N GLN A 170 -3.04 7.25 6.18
CA GLN A 170 -2.17 6.12 6.47
C GLN A 170 -0.73 6.42 6.05
N LEU A 171 0.21 6.30 6.96
CA LEU A 171 1.64 6.40 6.68
C LEU A 171 2.13 5.09 6.07
N HIS A 172 2.73 5.14 4.89
CA HIS A 172 3.27 3.95 4.23
C HIS A 172 4.67 3.63 4.73
N SER A 173 4.77 2.78 5.76
CA SER A 173 6.02 2.32 6.35
C SER A 173 6.29 0.83 6.10
N ALA A 174 6.10 0.41 4.85
CA ALA A 174 6.26 -1.00 4.46
C ALA A 174 6.88 -1.13 3.06
N HIS A 175 7.19 -2.35 2.66
CA HIS A 175 7.52 -2.76 1.29
C HIS A 175 8.81 -2.16 0.71
N GLY A 176 9.73 -1.65 1.56
CA GLY A 176 10.98 -1.06 1.11
C GLY A 176 10.88 0.38 0.58
N TYR A 177 9.77 1.09 0.86
CA TYR A 177 9.66 2.54 0.67
C TYR A 177 10.36 3.30 1.79
N LEU A 178 10.56 4.60 1.65
CA LEU A 178 11.46 5.39 2.47
C LEU A 178 11.28 5.21 3.99
N LEU A 179 10.05 5.25 4.50
CA LEU A 179 9.83 5.04 5.93
C LEU A 179 10.25 3.61 6.36
N SER A 180 9.94 2.58 5.57
CA SER A 180 10.42 1.22 5.79
C SER A 180 11.94 1.09 5.70
N GLU A 181 12.59 1.87 4.81
CA GLU A 181 14.05 1.90 4.70
C GLU A 181 14.72 2.39 5.99
N PHE A 182 14.12 3.39 6.67
CA PHE A 182 14.64 3.85 7.94
C PHE A 182 14.64 2.77 9.02
N LEU A 183 13.64 1.89 9.03
CA LEU A 183 13.53 0.80 10.03
C LEU A 183 14.52 -0.34 9.76
N SER A 184 14.91 -0.58 8.52
CA SER A 184 15.69 -1.75 8.09
C SER A 184 17.19 -1.52 8.29
N PRO A 185 17.88 -2.29 9.19
CA PRO A 185 19.28 -2.02 9.51
C PRO A 185 20.26 -2.34 8.37
N ASP A 186 19.86 -3.18 7.40
CA ASP A 186 20.66 -3.46 6.21
C ASP A 186 20.56 -2.36 5.14
N ILE A 187 19.60 -1.44 5.29
CA ILE A 187 19.38 -0.30 4.40
C ILE A 187 19.80 1.00 5.10
N ASN A 188 19.37 1.19 6.34
CA ASN A 188 19.75 2.33 7.17
C ASN A 188 21.04 2.03 7.94
N THR A 189 22.17 2.32 7.34
CA THR A 189 23.51 2.12 7.93
C THR A 189 24.05 3.37 8.65
N ARG A 190 23.16 4.31 9.00
CA ARG A 190 23.50 5.55 9.74
C ARG A 190 23.94 5.22 11.17
N ASN A 191 24.78 6.10 11.72
CA ASN A 191 25.27 6.04 13.10
C ASN A 191 24.95 7.31 13.91
N ASP A 192 24.03 8.13 13.40
CA ASP A 192 23.53 9.34 14.04
C ASP A 192 22.19 9.11 14.74
N ALA A 193 21.49 10.19 15.12
CA ALA A 193 20.19 10.13 15.78
C ALA A 193 19.07 9.48 14.96
N TRP A 194 19.29 9.19 13.68
CA TRP A 194 18.31 8.62 12.75
C TRP A 194 18.65 7.19 12.32
N GLY A 195 19.68 6.56 12.93
CA GLY A 195 20.13 5.21 12.63
C GLY A 195 20.73 4.48 13.81
N GLY A 196 21.20 3.25 13.61
CA GLY A 196 21.74 2.39 14.67
C GLY A 196 20.64 1.68 15.46
N SER A 197 20.31 2.12 16.68
CA SER A 197 19.28 1.47 17.51
C SER A 197 17.88 1.56 16.89
N ILE A 198 16.97 0.67 17.30
CA ILE A 198 15.59 0.67 16.78
C ILE A 198 14.85 1.96 17.12
N GLU A 199 15.13 2.56 18.28
CA GLU A 199 14.55 3.84 18.71
C GLU A 199 14.97 4.97 17.75
N ASN A 200 16.24 5.01 17.35
CA ASN A 200 16.74 5.98 16.39
C ASN A 200 16.16 5.73 14.99
N ARG A 201 16.12 4.48 14.55
CA ARG A 201 15.54 4.12 13.24
C ARG A 201 14.02 4.39 13.17
N ALA A 202 13.31 4.30 14.29
CA ALA A 202 11.89 4.64 14.38
C ALA A 202 11.63 6.14 14.56
N ARG A 203 12.61 6.95 14.90
CA ARG A 203 12.47 8.38 15.24
C ARG A 203 11.70 9.17 14.18
N VAL A 204 11.99 8.96 12.90
CA VAL A 204 11.29 9.66 11.80
C VAL A 204 9.78 9.39 11.83
N HIS A 205 9.37 8.17 12.15
CA HIS A 205 7.95 7.78 12.26
C HIS A 205 7.28 8.49 13.42
N LEU A 206 7.94 8.51 14.59
CA LEU A 206 7.41 9.13 15.80
C LEU A 206 7.25 10.64 15.62
N GLU A 207 8.20 11.30 14.98
CA GLU A 207 8.13 12.72 14.67
C GLU A 207 7.01 13.03 13.68
N ILE A 208 6.85 12.23 12.61
CA ILE A 208 5.76 12.37 11.66
C ILE A 208 4.40 12.20 12.36
N ILE A 209 4.22 11.14 13.16
CA ILE A 209 2.95 10.89 13.86
C ILE A 209 2.61 12.06 14.80
N LYS A 210 3.55 12.51 15.63
CA LYS A 210 3.34 13.61 16.58
C LYS A 210 2.97 14.91 15.87
N ARG A 211 3.72 15.29 14.83
CA ARG A 211 3.49 16.54 14.10
C ARG A 211 2.21 16.48 13.26
N CYS A 212 1.94 15.35 12.59
CA CYS A 212 0.65 15.14 11.92
C CYS A 212 -0.51 15.25 12.92
N ARG A 213 -0.42 14.63 14.10
CA ARG A 213 -1.45 14.72 15.13
C ARG A 213 -1.68 16.16 15.61
N ALA A 214 -0.61 16.93 15.79
CA ALA A 214 -0.71 18.34 16.14
C ALA A 214 -1.41 19.17 15.05
N GLU A 215 -1.16 18.87 13.77
CA GLU A 215 -1.75 19.58 12.63
C GLU A 215 -3.20 19.17 12.36
N VAL A 216 -3.49 17.84 12.38
CA VAL A 216 -4.82 17.34 12.01
C VAL A 216 -5.78 17.17 13.19
N GLY A 217 -5.36 17.44 14.44
CA GLY A 217 -6.20 17.32 15.63
C GLY A 217 -6.44 15.88 16.11
N SER A 218 -7.16 15.74 17.24
CA SER A 218 -7.34 14.47 17.94
C SER A 218 -8.43 13.56 17.36
N ASP A 219 -9.33 14.11 16.56
CA ASP A 219 -10.51 13.44 15.98
C ASP A 219 -10.26 12.85 14.57
N PHE A 220 -9.06 13.06 14.02
CA PHE A 220 -8.70 12.63 12.68
C PHE A 220 -7.83 11.35 12.73
N PRO A 221 -8.27 10.21 12.19
CA PRO A 221 -7.53 8.96 12.21
C PRO A 221 -6.16 9.04 11.55
N ILE A 222 -5.13 8.62 12.27
CA ILE A 222 -3.78 8.42 11.74
C ILE A 222 -3.45 6.93 11.86
N SER A 223 -3.23 6.26 10.75
CA SER A 223 -2.83 4.86 10.71
C SER A 223 -1.45 4.68 10.08
N MET A 224 -0.87 3.51 10.25
CA MET A 224 0.40 3.16 9.63
C MET A 224 0.35 1.75 9.06
N LYS A 225 0.87 1.57 7.84
CA LYS A 225 1.19 0.24 7.31
C LYS A 225 2.61 -0.10 7.69
N LEU A 226 2.78 -1.18 8.44
CA LEU A 226 4.05 -1.64 8.99
C LEU A 226 4.38 -3.05 8.48
N ASN A 227 5.64 -3.28 8.08
CA ASN A 227 6.12 -4.63 7.86
C ASN A 227 6.18 -5.39 9.19
N SER A 228 5.65 -6.62 9.23
CA SER A 228 5.89 -7.56 10.34
C SER A 228 7.33 -8.05 10.37
N ALA A 229 7.97 -8.09 9.23
CA ALA A 229 9.40 -8.29 8.99
C ALA A 229 9.72 -8.02 7.52
N ASP A 230 10.99 -7.78 7.19
CA ASP A 230 11.43 -7.65 5.79
C ASP A 230 11.61 -9.02 5.12
N PHE A 231 11.69 -10.09 5.91
CA PHE A 231 11.99 -11.45 5.46
C PHE A 231 13.31 -11.56 4.69
N GLN A 232 14.27 -10.71 5.07
CA GLN A 232 15.63 -10.65 4.54
C GLN A 232 16.64 -10.79 5.68
N LYS A 233 17.72 -11.50 5.42
CA LYS A 233 18.81 -11.62 6.38
C LYS A 233 19.48 -10.26 6.61
N GLY A 234 19.49 -9.80 7.86
CA GLY A 234 20.02 -8.50 8.25
C GLY A 234 19.03 -7.34 8.06
N GLY A 235 17.79 -7.59 7.63
CA GLY A 235 16.73 -6.61 7.53
C GLY A 235 15.93 -6.45 8.84
N PHE A 236 14.85 -5.69 8.78
CA PHE A 236 13.93 -5.44 9.89
C PHE A 236 13.28 -6.74 10.37
N THR A 237 13.36 -7.02 11.66
CA THR A 237 12.92 -8.28 12.27
C THR A 237 11.52 -8.20 12.86
N ALA A 238 10.93 -9.36 13.18
CA ALA A 238 9.62 -9.42 13.84
C ALA A 238 9.67 -8.83 15.26
N ASP A 239 10.74 -9.05 16.01
CA ASP A 239 10.91 -8.47 17.36
C ASP A 239 11.04 -6.94 17.31
N GLU A 240 11.74 -6.41 16.33
CA GLU A 240 11.81 -4.97 16.09
C GLU A 240 10.47 -4.39 15.66
N SER A 241 9.68 -5.13 14.87
CA SER A 241 8.32 -4.71 14.49
C SER A 241 7.40 -4.58 15.72
N ILE A 242 7.51 -5.47 16.69
CA ILE A 242 6.79 -5.38 17.97
C ILE A 242 7.22 -4.14 18.76
N GLN A 243 8.51 -3.84 18.81
CA GLN A 243 9.02 -2.65 19.50
C GLN A 243 8.52 -1.36 18.83
N VAL A 244 8.57 -1.30 17.49
CA VAL A 244 8.04 -0.15 16.73
C VAL A 244 6.54 0.00 16.96
N ALA A 245 5.76 -1.10 16.97
CA ALA A 245 4.33 -1.06 17.22
C ALA A 245 3.99 -0.39 18.58
N LYS A 246 4.73 -0.72 19.64
CA LYS A 246 4.58 -0.08 20.96
C LYS A 246 4.94 1.42 20.91
N MET A 247 6.01 1.78 20.23
CA MET A 247 6.45 3.17 20.12
C MET A 247 5.43 4.03 19.38
N VAL A 248 4.87 3.55 18.25
CA VAL A 248 3.89 4.31 17.48
C VAL A 248 2.51 4.37 18.17
N GLU A 249 2.12 3.34 18.93
CA GLU A 249 0.96 3.40 19.81
C GLU A 249 1.12 4.52 20.85
N SER A 250 2.27 4.57 21.52
CA SER A 250 2.59 5.63 22.51
C SER A 250 2.67 7.02 21.88
N ALA A 251 2.98 7.12 20.57
CA ALA A 251 2.99 8.37 19.83
C ALA A 251 1.59 8.85 19.38
N GLY A 252 0.53 8.07 19.62
CA GLY A 252 -0.87 8.45 19.34
C GLY A 252 -1.38 7.99 17.97
N LEU A 253 -0.89 6.86 17.47
CA LEU A 253 -1.45 6.19 16.29
C LEU A 253 -2.80 5.55 16.62
N ASP A 254 -3.73 5.49 15.65
CA ASP A 254 -5.09 4.94 15.86
C ASP A 254 -5.27 3.51 15.32
N LEU A 255 -4.42 3.07 14.35
CA LEU A 255 -4.52 1.75 13.74
C LEU A 255 -3.20 1.35 13.07
N ILE A 256 -2.80 0.08 13.19
CA ILE A 256 -1.70 -0.51 12.42
C ILE A 256 -2.25 -1.50 11.39
N GLU A 257 -1.86 -1.34 10.12
CA GLU A 257 -2.02 -2.37 9.10
C GLU A 257 -0.76 -3.23 9.04
N ILE A 258 -0.91 -4.52 9.31
CA ILE A 258 0.18 -5.49 9.25
C ILE A 258 0.38 -5.96 7.81
N SER A 259 1.60 -5.84 7.35
CA SER A 259 2.08 -6.28 6.05
C SER A 259 3.46 -6.95 6.19
N GLY A 260 4.19 -7.14 5.12
CA GLY A 260 5.57 -7.65 5.21
C GLY A 260 6.22 -7.89 3.86
N GLY A 261 7.56 -7.97 3.91
CA GLY A 261 8.41 -8.12 2.75
C GLY A 261 8.72 -6.82 2.03
N THR A 262 9.62 -6.91 1.07
CA THR A 262 10.09 -5.81 0.23
C THR A 262 10.04 -6.20 -1.24
N TYR A 263 10.27 -5.28 -2.16
CA TYR A 263 10.37 -5.59 -3.60
C TYR A 263 11.58 -6.48 -3.94
N GLU A 264 12.57 -6.59 -3.07
CA GLU A 264 13.67 -7.55 -3.19
C GLU A 264 13.21 -8.99 -2.89
N GLN A 265 11.98 -9.16 -2.35
CA GLN A 265 11.30 -10.43 -2.12
C GLN A 265 10.13 -10.59 -3.11
N PRO A 266 10.34 -11.24 -4.28
CA PRO A 266 9.34 -11.28 -5.37
C PRO A 266 8.04 -11.99 -4.99
N ARG A 267 8.00 -12.70 -3.88
CA ARG A 267 6.79 -13.32 -3.31
C ARG A 267 5.68 -12.32 -3.01
N LEU A 268 6.02 -11.06 -2.73
CA LEU A 268 5.05 -9.96 -2.53
C LEU A 268 4.19 -9.72 -3.77
N ILE A 269 4.75 -9.93 -4.95
CA ILE A 269 4.05 -9.80 -6.24
C ILE A 269 3.49 -11.13 -6.77
N GLY A 270 3.53 -12.21 -5.95
CA GLY A 270 2.97 -13.50 -6.31
C GLY A 270 3.88 -14.36 -7.20
N VAL A 271 5.19 -14.12 -7.17
CA VAL A 271 6.20 -14.92 -7.90
C VAL A 271 6.99 -15.74 -6.89
N ASP A 272 6.47 -16.90 -6.55
CA ASP A 272 7.02 -17.74 -5.46
C ASP A 272 8.34 -18.43 -5.79
N ASN A 273 8.68 -18.60 -7.08
CA ASN A 273 9.80 -19.42 -7.54
C ASN A 273 11.02 -18.63 -8.05
N ILE A 274 10.99 -17.31 -8.03
CA ILE A 274 12.11 -16.47 -8.46
C ILE A 274 12.72 -15.80 -7.22
N SER A 275 13.88 -16.28 -6.76
CA SER A 275 14.67 -15.56 -5.75
C SER A 275 15.58 -14.55 -6.46
N ILE A 276 15.32 -13.25 -6.26
CA ILE A 276 16.14 -12.17 -6.83
C ILE A 276 17.52 -12.15 -6.18
N ASN A 277 17.60 -12.56 -4.91
CA ASN A 277 18.85 -12.67 -4.19
C ASN A 277 18.80 -13.88 -3.22
N PRO A 278 19.19 -15.12 -3.68
CA PRO A 278 19.12 -16.34 -2.86
C PRO A 278 19.90 -16.25 -1.56
N LYS A 279 20.97 -15.44 -1.51
CA LYS A 279 21.82 -15.25 -0.32
C LYS A 279 21.16 -14.42 0.78
N ARG A 280 20.10 -13.67 0.46
CA ARG A 280 19.36 -12.80 1.39
C ARG A 280 17.95 -13.29 1.73
N SER A 281 17.43 -14.35 1.09
CA SER A 281 16.09 -14.86 1.37
C SER A 281 16.08 -15.74 2.62
N GLU A 282 15.11 -15.55 3.50
CA GLU A 282 14.81 -16.48 4.60
C GLU A 282 13.90 -17.61 4.12
N VAL A 283 14.14 -18.83 4.63
CA VAL A 283 13.28 -19.98 4.36
C VAL A 283 12.03 -19.90 5.23
N ARG A 284 10.85 -19.72 4.62
CA ARG A 284 9.56 -19.80 5.30
C ARG A 284 9.05 -21.23 5.39
N LYS A 285 8.33 -21.56 6.48
CA LYS A 285 7.64 -22.85 6.60
C LYS A 285 6.56 -22.96 5.52
N GLU A 286 6.51 -24.08 4.80
CA GLU A 286 5.53 -24.34 3.74
C GLU A 286 4.07 -24.21 4.20
N SER A 287 3.79 -24.50 5.49
CA SER A 287 2.46 -24.33 6.09
C SER A 287 1.94 -22.89 6.11
N THR A 288 2.83 -21.89 6.07
CA THR A 288 2.45 -20.45 6.04
C THR A 288 2.04 -20.00 4.63
N ILE A 289 2.51 -20.70 3.59
CA ILE A 289 2.25 -20.37 2.18
C ILE A 289 0.84 -20.80 1.75
N ALA A 290 0.30 -21.87 2.35
CA ALA A 290 -0.97 -22.49 1.96
C ALA A 290 -2.23 -21.87 2.62
N ARG A 291 -2.07 -20.95 3.58
CA ARG A 291 -3.19 -20.39 4.38
C ARG A 291 -3.69 -19.06 3.83
N GLU A 292 -5.02 -18.85 3.85
CA GLU A 292 -5.58 -17.50 3.83
C GLU A 292 -4.99 -16.70 5.01
N ALA A 293 -4.75 -15.38 4.81
CA ALA A 293 -4.24 -14.51 5.87
C ALA A 293 -2.87 -14.89 6.45
N TYR A 294 -1.89 -15.12 5.58
CA TYR A 294 -0.53 -15.51 5.99
C TYR A 294 0.18 -14.51 6.93
N PHE A 295 -0.30 -13.27 7.05
CA PHE A 295 0.20 -12.29 8.03
C PHE A 295 -0.47 -12.40 9.41
N LEU A 296 -1.51 -13.23 9.58
CA LEU A 296 -2.24 -13.32 10.84
C LEU A 296 -1.36 -13.87 11.98
N GLU A 297 -0.44 -14.82 11.69
CA GLU A 297 0.50 -15.32 12.68
C GLU A 297 1.43 -14.22 13.22
N TYR A 298 1.91 -13.34 12.34
CA TYR A 298 2.75 -12.21 12.77
C TYR A 298 1.94 -11.14 13.51
N ALA A 299 0.69 -10.91 13.08
CA ALA A 299 -0.21 -9.99 13.74
C ALA A 299 -0.53 -10.41 15.19
N LYS A 300 -0.56 -11.72 15.49
CA LYS A 300 -0.79 -12.23 16.84
C LYS A 300 0.25 -11.71 17.83
N ASN A 301 1.53 -11.79 17.49
CA ASN A 301 2.60 -11.33 18.39
C ASN A 301 2.53 -9.80 18.63
N ILE A 302 2.17 -9.04 17.59
CA ILE A 302 1.95 -7.59 17.72
C ILE A 302 0.70 -7.32 18.56
N ARG A 303 -0.40 -8.09 18.38
CA ARG A 303 -1.63 -7.96 19.16
C ARG A 303 -1.39 -8.14 20.66
N GLU A 304 -0.52 -9.07 21.04
CA GLU A 304 -0.16 -9.30 22.45
C GLU A 304 0.62 -8.12 23.06
N ALA A 305 1.20 -7.26 22.23
CA ALA A 305 2.08 -6.18 22.63
C ALA A 305 1.43 -4.79 22.64
N VAL A 306 0.33 -4.58 21.89
CA VAL A 306 -0.35 -3.28 21.73
C VAL A 306 -1.87 -3.42 21.90
N SER A 307 -2.55 -2.34 22.29
CA SER A 307 -4.00 -2.30 22.49
C SER A 307 -4.77 -1.73 21.30
N LEU A 308 -4.12 -0.92 20.46
CA LEU A 308 -4.74 -0.29 19.30
C LEU A 308 -5.22 -1.32 18.26
N PRO A 309 -6.27 -1.00 17.48
CA PRO A 309 -6.78 -1.90 16.45
C PRO A 309 -5.72 -2.30 15.43
N LEU A 310 -5.74 -3.59 15.04
CA LEU A 310 -4.91 -4.12 13.96
C LEU A 310 -5.76 -4.42 12.74
N MET A 311 -5.22 -4.11 11.58
CA MET A 311 -5.72 -4.55 10.27
C MET A 311 -4.74 -5.54 9.65
N VAL A 312 -5.25 -6.63 9.10
CA VAL A 312 -4.45 -7.60 8.36
C VAL A 312 -4.91 -7.64 6.91
N THR A 313 -3.95 -7.45 6.01
CA THR A 313 -4.19 -7.47 4.55
C THR A 313 -3.42 -8.60 3.90
N GLY A 314 -4.10 -9.38 3.06
CA GLY A 314 -3.46 -10.38 2.20
C GLY A 314 -4.08 -11.77 2.31
N GLY A 315 -4.35 -12.38 1.16
CA GLY A 315 -4.80 -13.77 1.05
C GLY A 315 -6.29 -14.04 1.27
N PHE A 316 -7.02 -13.18 1.94
CA PHE A 316 -8.45 -13.39 2.24
C PHE A 316 -9.28 -13.55 0.97
N ARG A 317 -10.06 -14.65 0.92
CA ARG A 317 -10.96 -14.96 -0.19
C ARG A 317 -12.30 -15.50 0.27
N SER A 318 -12.40 -16.21 1.38
CA SER A 318 -13.65 -16.80 1.87
C SER A 318 -14.29 -15.95 2.98
N LYS A 319 -15.62 -15.92 3.05
CA LYS A 319 -16.38 -15.32 4.15
C LYS A 319 -15.97 -15.95 5.47
N GLN A 320 -15.86 -17.28 5.50
CA GLN A 320 -15.47 -18.02 6.70
C GLN A 320 -14.05 -17.63 7.18
N GLY A 321 -13.08 -17.47 6.25
CA GLY A 321 -11.72 -17.04 6.60
C GLY A 321 -11.68 -15.63 7.19
N ILE A 322 -12.50 -14.70 6.66
CA ILE A 322 -12.64 -13.35 7.19
C ILE A 322 -13.27 -13.38 8.59
N GLU A 323 -14.39 -14.07 8.76
CA GLU A 323 -15.07 -14.19 10.06
C GLU A 323 -14.16 -14.84 11.11
N ASN A 324 -13.44 -15.91 10.76
CA ASN A 324 -12.49 -16.56 11.67
C ASN A 324 -11.35 -15.64 12.09
N ALA A 325 -10.83 -14.83 11.18
CA ALA A 325 -9.78 -13.86 11.49
C ALA A 325 -10.27 -12.79 12.47
N LEU A 326 -11.48 -12.28 12.27
CA LEU A 326 -12.11 -11.30 13.15
C LEU A 326 -12.47 -11.91 14.51
N ASP A 327 -13.00 -13.14 14.54
CA ASP A 327 -13.39 -13.87 15.76
C ASP A 327 -12.18 -14.24 16.62
N SER A 328 -11.02 -14.43 16.02
CA SER A 328 -9.75 -14.67 16.73
C SER A 328 -9.28 -13.48 17.58
N HIS A 329 -9.87 -12.31 17.41
CA HIS A 329 -9.47 -11.03 18.02
C HIS A 329 -8.02 -10.59 17.73
N VAL A 330 -7.32 -11.29 16.86
CA VAL A 330 -5.96 -10.91 16.41
C VAL A 330 -5.99 -9.65 15.56
N CYS A 331 -7.02 -9.51 14.71
CA CYS A 331 -7.25 -8.27 13.99
C CYS A 331 -8.70 -7.81 14.13
N GLN A 332 -8.92 -6.50 14.00
CA GLN A 332 -10.23 -5.86 14.08
C GLN A 332 -10.75 -5.48 12.68
N ILE A 333 -9.86 -5.45 11.69
CA ILE A 333 -10.19 -5.10 10.30
C ILE A 333 -9.45 -6.05 9.35
N VAL A 334 -10.13 -6.43 8.28
CA VAL A 334 -9.56 -7.24 7.19
C VAL A 334 -9.43 -6.41 5.91
N GLY A 335 -8.21 -6.38 5.36
CA GLY A 335 -7.91 -5.68 4.11
C GLY A 335 -8.06 -6.59 2.88
N VAL A 336 -8.79 -6.11 1.88
CA VAL A 336 -9.02 -6.78 0.59
C VAL A 336 -8.55 -5.88 -0.56
N GLY A 337 -7.75 -6.42 -1.47
CA GLY A 337 -7.23 -5.69 -2.64
C GLY A 337 -7.76 -6.21 -3.97
N ARG A 338 -7.04 -7.14 -4.61
CA ARG A 338 -7.29 -7.64 -5.98
C ARG A 338 -8.75 -8.00 -6.31
N PRO A 339 -9.53 -8.64 -5.43
CA PRO A 339 -10.95 -8.89 -5.71
C PRO A 339 -11.73 -7.65 -6.10
N LEU A 340 -11.48 -6.51 -5.45
CA LEU A 340 -12.15 -5.24 -5.67
C LEU A 340 -11.76 -4.55 -7.00
N CYS A 341 -10.68 -4.98 -7.65
CA CYS A 341 -10.36 -4.54 -9.01
C CYS A 341 -11.26 -5.23 -10.04
N ALA A 342 -11.66 -6.49 -9.78
CA ALA A 342 -12.46 -7.30 -10.70
C ALA A 342 -13.97 -7.12 -10.46
N ASP A 343 -14.38 -6.99 -9.21
CA ASP A 343 -15.77 -6.70 -8.82
C ASP A 343 -15.78 -5.72 -7.64
N PRO A 344 -16.04 -4.43 -7.89
CA PRO A 344 -16.07 -3.42 -6.84
C PRO A 344 -17.18 -3.64 -5.80
N PHE A 345 -18.19 -4.47 -6.11
CA PHE A 345 -19.32 -4.78 -5.25
C PHE A 345 -19.22 -6.13 -4.53
N CYS A 346 -18.08 -6.85 -4.67
CA CYS A 346 -17.96 -8.21 -4.11
C CYS A 346 -18.08 -8.25 -2.59
N ILE A 347 -17.68 -7.19 -1.87
CA ILE A 347 -17.85 -7.11 -0.41
C ILE A 347 -19.33 -6.95 -0.04
N LYS A 348 -20.04 -6.05 -0.72
CA LYS A 348 -21.50 -5.91 -0.52
C LYS A 348 -22.22 -7.25 -0.74
N LYS A 349 -21.95 -7.93 -1.86
CA LYS A 349 -22.51 -9.25 -2.18
C LYS A 349 -22.18 -10.29 -1.09
N MET A 350 -20.98 -10.26 -0.53
CA MET A 350 -20.58 -11.19 0.54
C MET A 350 -21.31 -10.89 1.86
N ILE A 351 -21.47 -9.63 2.23
CA ILE A 351 -22.22 -9.21 3.42
C ILE A 351 -23.69 -9.59 3.27
N ASP A 352 -24.28 -9.33 2.11
CA ASP A 352 -25.67 -9.65 1.78
C ASP A 352 -25.93 -11.17 1.64
N GLY A 353 -24.88 -12.00 1.66
CA GLY A 353 -24.96 -13.46 1.58
C GLY A 353 -25.09 -14.04 0.17
N GLU A 354 -24.98 -13.22 -0.86
CA GLU A 354 -25.08 -13.65 -2.27
C GLU A 354 -23.87 -14.49 -2.71
N ILE A 355 -22.68 -14.23 -2.13
CA ILE A 355 -21.46 -14.99 -2.38
C ILE A 355 -20.78 -15.39 -1.07
N GLN A 356 -20.11 -16.56 -1.08
CA GLN A 356 -19.30 -17.04 0.05
C GLN A 356 -17.79 -16.87 -0.18
N THR A 357 -17.39 -16.58 -1.43
CA THR A 357 -15.98 -16.42 -1.82
C THR A 357 -15.80 -15.22 -2.73
N LEU A 358 -14.74 -14.45 -2.48
CA LEU A 358 -14.34 -13.33 -3.30
C LEU A 358 -13.70 -13.80 -4.62
N PRO A 359 -13.81 -13.03 -5.69
CA PRO A 359 -13.21 -13.38 -6.99
C PRO A 359 -11.69 -13.57 -6.89
N SER A 360 -11.17 -14.58 -7.58
CA SER A 360 -9.74 -14.94 -7.62
C SER A 360 -9.25 -15.01 -9.06
N TYR A 361 -9.41 -13.91 -9.81
CA TYR A 361 -9.04 -13.84 -11.23
C TYR A 361 -7.55 -14.12 -11.48
N GLU A 362 -6.67 -13.82 -10.51
CA GLU A 362 -5.25 -14.12 -10.60
C GLU A 362 -4.95 -15.60 -10.89
N LYS A 363 -5.85 -16.51 -10.52
CA LYS A 363 -5.73 -17.94 -10.78
C LYS A 363 -6.08 -18.32 -12.23
N THR A 364 -6.81 -17.48 -12.94
CA THR A 364 -7.27 -17.72 -14.32
C THR A 364 -6.47 -16.95 -15.36
N LEU A 365 -5.70 -15.97 -14.95
CA LEU A 365 -4.91 -15.14 -15.85
C LEU A 365 -3.66 -15.88 -16.32
N SER A 366 -3.57 -16.11 -17.61
CA SER A 366 -2.45 -16.78 -18.27
C SER A 366 -2.31 -16.30 -19.70
N LEU A 367 -1.08 -16.34 -20.23
CA LEU A 367 -0.81 -16.17 -21.68
C LEU A 367 -1.43 -17.32 -22.47
N GLY A 368 -1.46 -18.53 -21.89
CA GLY A 368 -1.97 -19.74 -22.52
C GLY A 368 -1.63 -20.99 -21.71
N PRO A 369 -2.00 -22.17 -22.19
CA PRO A 369 -1.72 -23.44 -21.53
C PRO A 369 -0.25 -23.85 -21.68
N TRP A 370 0.15 -24.89 -20.95
CA TRP A 370 1.44 -25.59 -21.04
C TRP A 370 2.63 -24.63 -20.86
N ILE A 371 3.50 -24.53 -21.86
CA ILE A 371 4.70 -23.69 -21.84
C ILE A 371 4.39 -22.18 -21.70
N LEU A 372 3.17 -21.75 -22.02
CA LEU A 372 2.72 -20.37 -21.88
C LEU A 372 2.06 -20.09 -20.51
N SER A 373 1.95 -21.10 -19.65
CA SER A 373 1.34 -20.97 -18.33
C SER A 373 2.22 -20.19 -17.34
N PRO A 374 1.66 -19.71 -16.20
CA PRO A 374 2.45 -19.10 -15.11
C PRO A 374 3.51 -20.05 -14.53
N SER A 375 3.34 -21.37 -14.62
CA SER A 375 4.29 -22.40 -14.20
C SER A 375 5.25 -22.84 -15.30
N SER A 376 5.39 -22.09 -16.38
CA SER A 376 6.31 -22.38 -17.49
C SER A 376 7.75 -22.62 -16.98
N PRO A 377 8.50 -23.59 -17.55
CA PRO A 377 9.92 -23.72 -17.24
C PRO A 377 10.77 -22.55 -17.82
N VAL A 378 10.18 -21.74 -18.69
CA VAL A 378 10.85 -20.58 -19.32
C VAL A 378 10.64 -19.34 -18.47
N ILE A 379 11.69 -18.83 -17.82
CA ILE A 379 11.66 -17.70 -16.89
C ILE A 379 11.00 -16.46 -17.49
N ILE A 380 11.26 -16.15 -18.76
CA ILE A 380 10.66 -14.98 -19.44
C ILE A 380 9.13 -15.11 -19.54
N ILE A 381 8.62 -16.31 -19.75
CA ILE A 381 7.18 -16.58 -19.79
C ILE A 381 6.55 -16.43 -18.41
N GLN A 382 7.23 -16.92 -17.36
CA GLN A 382 6.77 -16.67 -15.97
C GLN A 382 6.69 -15.17 -15.68
N ALA A 383 7.75 -14.42 -16.03
CA ALA A 383 7.80 -12.97 -15.83
C ALA A 383 6.67 -12.24 -16.58
N ILE A 384 6.42 -12.58 -17.87
CA ILE A 384 5.33 -11.98 -18.64
C ILE A 384 3.96 -12.33 -18.04
N ASN A 385 3.75 -13.54 -17.53
CA ASN A 385 2.52 -13.91 -16.84
C ASN A 385 2.34 -13.08 -15.56
N ALA A 386 3.36 -12.94 -14.73
CA ALA A 386 3.30 -12.18 -13.48
C ALA A 386 3.04 -10.69 -13.72
N PHE A 387 3.83 -10.05 -14.59
CA PHE A 387 3.64 -8.63 -14.93
C PHE A 387 2.34 -8.39 -15.71
N GLY A 388 1.95 -9.34 -16.58
CA GLY A 388 0.69 -9.29 -17.30
C GLY A 388 -0.52 -9.38 -16.38
N ALA A 389 -0.46 -10.20 -15.32
CA ALA A 389 -1.51 -10.29 -14.31
C ALA A 389 -1.62 -8.97 -13.52
N MET A 390 -0.50 -8.36 -13.12
CA MET A 390 -0.50 -7.02 -12.51
C MET A 390 -1.11 -5.98 -13.44
N ALA A 391 -0.66 -5.94 -14.69
CA ALA A 391 -1.17 -5.04 -15.71
C ALA A 391 -2.68 -5.22 -15.94
N TRP A 392 -3.17 -6.46 -15.88
CA TRP A 392 -4.60 -6.75 -16.01
C TRP A 392 -5.40 -6.06 -14.88
N PHE A 393 -4.97 -6.14 -13.63
CA PHE A 393 -5.63 -5.45 -12.52
C PHE A 393 -5.57 -3.92 -12.67
N TYR A 394 -4.44 -3.35 -13.10
CA TYR A 394 -4.36 -1.92 -13.41
C TYR A 394 -5.32 -1.49 -14.51
N GLN A 395 -5.52 -2.32 -15.55
CA GLN A 395 -6.51 -2.00 -16.58
C GLN A 395 -7.93 -1.98 -16.03
N GLN A 396 -8.28 -2.85 -15.06
CA GLN A 396 -9.60 -2.82 -14.42
C GLN A 396 -9.78 -1.52 -13.60
N ILE A 397 -8.78 -1.11 -12.84
CA ILE A 397 -8.76 0.18 -12.14
C ILE A 397 -8.97 1.34 -13.12
N LYS A 398 -8.22 1.35 -14.24
CA LYS A 398 -8.34 2.37 -15.29
C LYS A 398 -9.73 2.39 -15.96
N GLN A 399 -10.40 1.24 -16.09
CA GLN A 399 -11.79 1.18 -16.58
C GLN A 399 -12.75 1.83 -15.59
N MET A 400 -12.64 1.49 -14.31
CA MET A 400 -13.47 2.09 -13.27
C MET A 400 -13.24 3.61 -13.14
N ALA A 401 -12.00 4.06 -13.27
CA ALA A 401 -11.67 5.50 -13.29
C ALA A 401 -12.33 6.25 -14.47
N LYS A 402 -12.57 5.58 -15.61
CA LYS A 402 -13.33 6.11 -16.73
C LYS A 402 -14.85 6.07 -16.53
N GLY A 403 -15.33 5.59 -15.38
CA GLY A 403 -16.76 5.41 -15.10
C GLY A 403 -17.33 4.04 -15.53
N ASN A 404 -16.55 3.22 -16.21
CA ASN A 404 -17.00 1.90 -16.70
C ASN A 404 -16.94 0.84 -15.60
N MET A 405 -17.58 -0.32 -15.84
CA MET A 405 -17.35 -1.53 -15.06
C MET A 405 -16.05 -2.23 -15.52
N PRO A 406 -15.43 -3.08 -14.68
CA PRO A 406 -14.28 -3.87 -15.07
C PRO A 406 -14.52 -4.72 -16.31
N ASN A 407 -13.54 -4.78 -17.21
CA ASN A 407 -13.61 -5.62 -18.42
C ASN A 407 -12.94 -6.97 -18.16
N LEU A 408 -13.69 -7.90 -17.62
CA LEU A 408 -13.19 -9.23 -17.24
C LEU A 408 -12.81 -10.12 -18.45
N LYS A 409 -13.24 -9.75 -19.67
CA LYS A 409 -12.91 -10.47 -20.92
C LYS A 409 -11.54 -10.04 -21.51
N GLN A 410 -10.89 -9.03 -20.91
CA GLN A 410 -9.59 -8.56 -21.40
C GLN A 410 -8.52 -9.65 -21.27
N LYS A 411 -7.84 -9.96 -22.37
CA LYS A 411 -6.75 -10.94 -22.40
C LYS A 411 -5.49 -10.38 -21.71
N LEU A 412 -4.76 -11.24 -21.02
CA LEU A 412 -3.54 -10.88 -20.27
C LEU A 412 -2.50 -10.16 -21.14
N PHE A 413 -2.21 -10.67 -22.34
CA PHE A 413 -1.23 -10.05 -23.25
C PHE A 413 -1.63 -8.64 -23.69
N ASN A 414 -2.92 -8.43 -23.96
CA ASN A 414 -3.42 -7.10 -24.33
C ASN A 414 -3.32 -6.12 -23.15
N ALA A 415 -3.59 -6.59 -21.92
CA ALA A 415 -3.42 -5.79 -20.73
C ALA A 415 -1.94 -5.40 -20.52
N PHE A 416 -1.03 -6.35 -20.66
CA PHE A 416 0.42 -6.11 -20.57
C PHE A 416 0.90 -5.05 -21.57
N ARG A 417 0.49 -5.17 -22.86
CA ARG A 417 0.84 -4.17 -23.88
C ARG A 417 0.26 -2.79 -23.59
N ALA A 418 -1.01 -2.74 -23.17
CA ALA A 418 -1.68 -1.48 -22.85
C ALA A 418 -1.04 -0.78 -21.66
N ASP A 419 -0.66 -1.53 -20.64
CA ASP A 419 0.00 -0.99 -19.45
C ASP A 419 1.42 -0.49 -19.77
N SER A 420 2.22 -1.27 -20.51
CA SER A 420 3.54 -0.86 -20.96
C SER A 420 3.51 0.42 -21.83
N LYS A 421 2.47 0.58 -22.67
CA LYS A 421 2.27 1.81 -23.44
C LYS A 421 1.91 2.99 -22.53
N ALA A 422 1.04 2.76 -21.55
CA ALA A 422 0.63 3.79 -20.60
C ALA A 422 1.81 4.27 -19.74
N ASP A 423 2.68 3.36 -19.30
CA ASP A 423 3.88 3.72 -18.54
C ASP A 423 4.84 4.61 -19.34
N LYS A 424 5.11 4.25 -20.61
CA LYS A 424 5.96 5.08 -21.48
C LYS A 424 5.39 6.48 -21.67
N LEU A 425 4.06 6.60 -21.83
CA LEU A 425 3.40 7.90 -21.96
C LEU A 425 3.45 8.68 -20.64
N ALA A 426 3.27 8.01 -19.50
CA ALA A 426 3.34 8.66 -18.20
C ALA A 426 4.76 9.16 -17.88
N ILE A 427 5.80 8.39 -18.24
CA ILE A 427 7.19 8.84 -18.11
C ILE A 427 7.44 10.09 -18.97
N LYS A 428 6.97 10.07 -20.23
CA LYS A 428 7.11 11.23 -21.11
C LYS A 428 6.43 12.46 -20.55
N ASP A 429 5.16 12.33 -20.14
CA ASP A 429 4.37 13.41 -19.53
C ASP A 429 5.02 13.95 -18.25
N TYR A 430 5.58 13.05 -17.42
CA TYR A 430 6.31 13.41 -16.19
C TYR A 430 7.56 14.25 -16.47
N LEU A 431 8.32 13.92 -17.55
CA LEU A 431 9.56 14.61 -17.88
C LEU A 431 9.32 15.95 -18.59
N GLU A 432 8.16 16.12 -19.24
CA GLU A 432 7.77 17.35 -19.94
C GLU A 432 7.15 18.41 -19.02
N ASN A 433 6.70 18.04 -17.84
CA ASN A 433 6.08 18.91 -16.82
C ASN A 433 6.91 19.00 -15.55
#